data_3e32767cadadadf88672c259719f1278
#
_entry.id   3e32767cadadadf88672c259719f1278
#
_cell.length_a   1.000
_cell.length_b   1.000
_cell.length_c   1.000
_cell.angle_alpha   90.00
_cell.angle_beta   90.00
_cell.angle_gamma   90.00
#
_symmetry.space_group_name_H-M   'P 1'
#
loop_
_entity.id
_entity.type
_entity.pdbx_description
1 polymer ?
#
loop_
_entity_poly.entity_id
_entity_poly.type
_entity_poly.pdbx_seq_one_letter_code
_entity_poly.pdbx_strand_id
1 'polypeptide(L)'
;AAEWVRLRYPRITAAHYHGGEPIRVIRPFLEGVVPKPFFLAMTAAGQSALNVPGLDTVIIDDTRFTNVIDRGRNVLTRVHLGSNEILQMAGRVHGRVEHGRVFILSDRDIRFESLKPTAPDFQLAGESERVALTCADLGVQADALDLPVPLDRVAYRKAIAHLESRGLIEHGRLTTYGKAVEALPVERAWGELIVNGDDELLPMLAVMSGIDSLHRMTREGRDLEGLVVRGSDHLTAYNVYADGFRAAGYIGEVYGLSRHMFDAERIAHWAEQRGVLVKSLEDAALA
;
A
#
# COMPACT_ATOMS: atom_id res chain seq x y z
N ALA A 1 19.71 -9.01 0.64
CA ALA A 1 20.02 -9.98 1.72
C ALA A 1 19.85 -11.43 1.22
N ALA A 2 18.66 -11.85 0.78
CA ALA A 2 18.41 -13.25 0.38
C ALA A 2 19.32 -13.73 -0.77
N GLU A 3 19.54 -12.91 -1.78
CA GLU A 3 20.43 -13.22 -2.89
C GLU A 3 21.89 -13.37 -2.43
N TRP A 4 22.36 -12.45 -1.58
CA TRP A 4 23.70 -12.55 -1.01
C TRP A 4 23.87 -13.84 -0.19
N VAL A 5 22.87 -14.25 0.60
CA VAL A 5 22.89 -15.51 1.35
C VAL A 5 22.97 -16.71 0.40
N ARG A 6 22.18 -16.73 -0.68
CA ARG A 6 22.24 -17.81 -1.69
C ARG A 6 23.63 -17.95 -2.33
N LEU A 7 24.25 -16.83 -2.67
CA LEU A 7 25.57 -16.82 -3.28
C LEU A 7 26.67 -17.26 -2.31
N ARG A 8 26.61 -16.78 -1.07
CA ARG A 8 27.66 -17.02 -0.08
C ARG A 8 27.52 -18.37 0.64
N TYR A 9 26.29 -18.85 0.81
CA TYR A 9 25.97 -20.07 1.53
C TYR A 9 25.03 -20.98 0.72
N PRO A 10 25.53 -21.71 -0.30
CA PRO A 10 24.69 -22.48 -1.22
C PRO A 10 23.85 -23.59 -0.56
N ARG A 11 24.20 -23.99 0.66
CA ARG A 11 23.45 -24.99 1.43
C ARG A 11 22.26 -24.41 2.18
N ILE A 12 22.12 -23.07 2.21
CA ILE A 12 21.01 -22.40 2.90
C ILE A 12 19.94 -22.05 1.87
N THR A 13 18.75 -22.58 2.03
CA THR A 13 17.61 -22.15 1.23
C THR A 13 17.23 -20.72 1.62
N ALA A 14 17.36 -19.79 0.69
CA ALA A 14 17.07 -18.39 0.93
C ALA A 14 16.01 -17.86 -0.02
N ALA A 15 15.04 -17.12 0.50
CA ALA A 15 13.99 -16.44 -0.27
C ALA A 15 13.75 -15.03 0.26
N HIS A 16 13.02 -14.24 -0.52
CA HIS A 16 12.50 -12.94 -0.07
C HIS A 16 11.02 -12.84 -0.41
N TYR A 17 10.34 -11.99 0.34
CA TYR A 17 8.92 -11.72 0.15
C TYR A 17 8.57 -10.28 0.48
N HIS A 18 7.83 -9.65 -0.39
CA HIS A 18 7.23 -8.33 -0.20
C HIS A 18 5.80 -8.31 -0.77
N GLY A 19 5.03 -7.26 -0.48
CA GLY A 19 3.62 -7.19 -0.84
C GLY A 19 3.30 -7.29 -2.35
N GLY A 20 4.29 -7.12 -3.21
CA GLY A 20 4.16 -7.30 -4.68
C GLY A 20 4.49 -8.71 -5.17
N GLU A 21 4.98 -9.60 -4.29
CA GLU A 21 5.29 -10.97 -4.67
C GLU A 21 4.10 -11.91 -4.42
N PRO A 22 3.82 -12.86 -5.31
CA PRO A 22 2.79 -13.84 -5.07
C PRO A 22 3.16 -14.76 -3.90
N ILE A 23 2.20 -15.08 -3.03
CA ILE A 23 2.39 -15.92 -1.83
C ILE A 23 3.02 -17.28 -2.12
N ARG A 24 2.88 -17.78 -3.35
CA ARG A 24 3.49 -19.05 -3.80
C ARG A 24 5.01 -19.08 -3.64
N VAL A 25 5.68 -17.93 -3.70
CA VAL A 25 7.14 -17.81 -3.56
C VAL A 25 7.61 -18.30 -2.20
N ILE A 26 6.82 -18.06 -1.15
CA ILE A 26 7.15 -18.46 0.22
C ILE A 26 6.28 -19.60 0.75
N ARG A 27 5.38 -20.12 -0.05
CA ARG A 27 4.51 -21.25 0.35
C ARG A 27 5.27 -22.41 0.99
N PRO A 28 6.42 -22.89 0.44
CA PRO A 28 7.17 -23.99 1.05
C PRO A 28 7.66 -23.66 2.47
N PHE A 29 7.96 -22.41 2.78
CA PHE A 29 8.33 -21.97 4.13
C PHE A 29 7.12 -21.99 5.07
N LEU A 30 5.95 -21.58 4.58
CA LEU A 30 4.70 -21.56 5.36
C LEU A 30 4.18 -22.98 5.65
N GLU A 31 4.41 -23.91 4.74
CA GLU A 31 4.07 -25.33 4.90
C GLU A 31 5.12 -26.09 5.72
N GLY A 32 6.25 -25.48 6.05
CA GLY A 32 7.30 -26.08 6.84
C GLY A 32 8.09 -27.19 6.13
N VAL A 33 8.01 -27.24 4.80
CA VAL A 33 8.71 -28.27 4.00
C VAL A 33 10.14 -27.88 3.65
N VAL A 34 10.54 -26.64 3.90
CA VAL A 34 11.92 -26.17 3.65
C VAL A 34 12.84 -26.68 4.74
N PRO A 35 13.92 -27.43 4.39
CA PRO A 35 14.84 -27.95 5.39
C PRO A 35 15.65 -26.82 6.05
N LYS A 36 15.98 -27.00 7.31
CA LYS A 36 16.90 -26.11 8.04
C LYS A 36 18.37 -26.39 7.66
N PRO A 37 19.25 -25.39 7.67
CA PRO A 37 18.95 -23.98 7.91
C PRO A 37 18.33 -23.27 6.69
N PHE A 38 17.43 -22.32 6.92
CA PHE A 38 16.86 -21.47 5.89
C PHE A 38 16.96 -19.98 6.26
N PHE A 39 16.85 -19.11 5.25
CA PHE A 39 16.82 -17.67 5.42
C PHE A 39 15.64 -17.07 4.64
N LEU A 40 14.80 -16.30 5.30
CA LEU A 40 13.66 -15.63 4.68
C LEU A 40 13.69 -14.13 4.99
N ALA A 41 13.96 -13.31 3.97
CA ALA A 41 13.89 -11.86 4.08
C ALA A 41 12.48 -11.40 3.74
N MET A 42 11.89 -10.58 4.61
CA MET A 42 10.55 -10.03 4.41
C MET A 42 10.50 -8.54 4.71
N THR A 43 9.63 -7.84 4.01
CA THR A 43 9.23 -6.48 4.38
C THR A 43 8.17 -6.53 5.50
N ALA A 44 7.48 -5.42 5.76
CA ALA A 44 6.35 -5.37 6.72
C ALA A 44 5.27 -6.44 6.46
N ALA A 45 5.21 -7.05 5.27
CA ALA A 45 4.37 -8.20 4.97
C ALA A 45 4.60 -9.39 5.91
N GLY A 46 5.82 -9.53 6.45
CA GLY A 46 6.17 -10.57 7.45
C GLY A 46 5.83 -10.19 8.89
N GLN A 47 5.48 -8.95 9.15
CA GLN A 47 5.19 -8.46 10.49
C GLN A 47 3.92 -9.08 11.09
N SER A 48 2.90 -9.30 10.26
CA SER A 48 1.62 -9.89 10.68
C SER A 48 1.24 -11.05 9.74
N ALA A 49 0.23 -11.80 10.09
CA ALA A 49 -0.46 -12.78 9.26
C ALA A 49 0.33 -14.04 8.79
N LEU A 50 1.65 -14.03 8.74
CA LEU A 50 2.43 -15.19 8.27
C LEU A 50 3.01 -15.97 9.45
N ASN A 51 2.78 -17.27 9.48
CA ASN A 51 3.40 -18.19 10.41
C ASN A 51 4.40 -19.07 9.66
N VAL A 52 5.66 -19.05 10.08
CA VAL A 52 6.74 -19.83 9.44
C VAL A 52 7.18 -20.91 10.42
N PRO A 53 6.78 -22.18 10.19
CA PRO A 53 7.20 -23.28 11.03
C PRO A 53 8.73 -23.43 11.06
N GLY A 54 9.26 -23.71 12.24
CA GLY A 54 10.69 -23.89 12.43
C GLY A 54 11.52 -22.59 12.45
N LEU A 55 10.89 -21.43 12.43
CA LEU A 55 11.59 -20.15 12.65
C LEU A 55 12.10 -20.10 14.10
N ASP A 56 13.40 -19.86 14.28
CA ASP A 56 14.06 -19.80 15.60
C ASP A 56 14.78 -18.46 15.84
N THR A 57 14.97 -17.70 14.80
CA THR A 57 15.70 -16.43 14.87
C THR A 57 15.00 -15.37 14.03
N VAL A 58 14.84 -14.18 14.58
CA VAL A 58 14.35 -13.00 13.87
C VAL A 58 15.42 -11.91 13.91
N ILE A 59 15.71 -11.34 12.76
CA ILE A 59 16.58 -10.16 12.62
C ILE A 59 15.70 -9.01 12.15
N ILE A 60 15.62 -7.95 12.94
CA ILE A 60 14.79 -6.78 12.70
C ILE A 60 15.69 -5.63 12.24
N ASP A 61 15.51 -5.13 11.02
CA ASP A 61 16.01 -3.82 10.62
C ASP A 61 15.09 -2.76 11.25
N ASP A 62 15.64 -1.91 12.11
CA ASP A 62 14.88 -0.90 12.86
C ASP A 62 14.40 0.26 11.99
N THR A 63 14.25 0.07 10.69
CA THR A 63 13.79 1.13 9.82
C THR A 63 12.79 0.62 8.78
N ARG A 64 11.89 1.52 8.38
CA ARG A 64 10.98 1.30 7.26
C ARG A 64 10.77 2.58 6.47
N PHE A 65 10.35 2.43 5.23
CA PHE A 65 9.86 3.55 4.46
C PHE A 65 8.34 3.69 4.67
N THR A 66 7.90 4.90 4.90
CA THR A 66 6.47 5.24 5.01
C THR A 66 6.22 6.58 4.35
N ASN A 67 4.99 6.74 3.87
CA ASN A 67 4.55 8.03 3.36
C ASN A 67 4.24 8.96 4.53
N VAL A 68 4.81 10.14 4.52
CA VAL A 68 4.57 11.21 5.49
C VAL A 68 4.09 12.43 4.74
N ILE A 69 3.07 13.09 5.27
CA ILE A 69 2.61 14.36 4.71
C ILE A 69 3.54 15.46 5.22
N ASP A 70 4.42 15.96 4.35
CA ASP A 70 5.25 17.13 4.61
C ASP A 70 4.77 18.30 3.76
N ARG A 71 4.36 19.40 4.42
CA ARG A 71 3.86 20.64 3.76
C ARG A 71 2.77 20.35 2.71
N GLY A 72 1.86 19.42 3.01
CA GLY A 72 0.77 19.04 2.11
C GLY A 72 1.18 18.15 0.92
N ARG A 73 2.41 17.61 0.93
CA ARG A 73 2.90 16.67 -0.07
C ARG A 73 3.14 15.31 0.57
N ASN A 74 2.81 14.26 -0.15
CA ASN A 74 3.12 12.90 0.27
C ASN A 74 4.59 12.60 -0.06
N VAL A 75 5.40 12.42 0.97
CA VAL A 75 6.85 12.18 0.85
C VAL A 75 7.18 10.82 1.43
N LEU A 76 7.83 9.98 0.63
CA LEU A 76 8.33 8.70 1.11
C LEU A 76 9.57 8.93 1.99
N THR A 77 9.44 8.69 3.28
CA THR A 77 10.48 8.97 4.26
C THR A 77 10.90 7.69 4.99
N ARG A 78 12.19 7.54 5.24
CA ARG A 78 12.73 6.49 6.10
C ARG A 78 12.52 6.87 7.55
N VAL A 79 11.84 6.02 8.31
CA VAL A 79 11.55 6.23 9.73
C VAL A 79 11.99 5.02 10.53
N HIS A 80 12.28 5.24 11.81
CA HIS A 80 12.51 4.14 12.74
C HIS A 80 11.21 3.44 13.13
N LEU A 81 11.31 2.15 13.41
CA LEU A 81 10.19 1.36 13.93
C LEU A 81 9.79 1.82 15.33
N GLY A 82 8.50 1.79 15.60
CA GLY A 82 7.97 1.98 16.95
C GLY A 82 8.10 0.71 17.81
N SER A 83 7.96 0.88 19.13
CA SER A 83 8.02 -0.26 20.09
C SER A 83 7.03 -1.38 19.71
N ASN A 84 5.81 -1.02 19.30
CA ASN A 84 4.79 -2.01 18.92
C ASN A 84 5.21 -2.84 17.70
N GLU A 85 5.83 -2.21 16.71
CA GLU A 85 6.29 -2.90 15.49
C GLU A 85 7.42 -3.88 15.82
N ILE A 86 8.40 -3.44 16.62
CA ILE A 86 9.51 -4.29 17.07
C ILE A 86 9.00 -5.47 17.89
N LEU A 87 8.11 -5.23 18.86
CA LEU A 87 7.52 -6.28 19.68
C LEU A 87 6.70 -7.27 18.86
N GLN A 88 5.96 -6.81 17.88
CA GLN A 88 5.17 -7.67 16.99
C GLN A 88 6.07 -8.55 16.11
N MET A 89 7.16 -8.01 15.58
CA MET A 89 8.15 -8.79 14.84
C MET A 89 8.87 -9.80 15.74
N ALA A 90 9.30 -9.38 16.92
CA ALA A 90 9.96 -10.24 17.90
C ALA A 90 9.04 -11.38 18.37
N GLY A 91 7.74 -11.12 18.48
CA GLY A 91 6.71 -12.10 18.83
C GLY A 91 6.57 -13.26 17.83
N ARG A 92 7.30 -13.26 16.71
CA ARG A 92 7.36 -14.41 15.80
C ARG A 92 8.14 -15.58 16.40
N VAL A 93 9.09 -15.32 17.26
CA VAL A 93 9.88 -16.33 17.97
C VAL A 93 9.75 -16.22 19.49
N HIS A 94 9.64 -15.01 20.04
CA HIS A 94 9.53 -14.79 21.47
C HIS A 94 8.25 -15.43 22.03
N GLY A 95 8.41 -16.27 23.05
CA GLY A 95 7.30 -17.01 23.67
C GLY A 95 6.69 -18.14 22.82
N ARG A 96 7.22 -18.40 21.60
CA ARG A 96 6.73 -19.44 20.69
C ARG A 96 7.72 -20.57 20.48
N VAL A 97 9.01 -20.27 20.59
CA VAL A 97 10.10 -21.21 20.36
C VAL A 97 11.01 -21.20 21.58
N GLU A 98 11.32 -22.38 22.08
CA GLU A 98 12.33 -22.53 23.11
C GLU A 98 13.67 -22.03 22.56
N HIS A 99 14.36 -21.15 23.29
CA HIS A 99 15.61 -20.50 22.86
C HIS A 99 15.50 -19.64 21.57
N GLY A 100 14.30 -19.11 21.27
CA GLY A 100 14.11 -18.15 20.17
C GLY A 100 14.97 -16.92 20.35
N ARG A 101 15.62 -16.45 19.27
CA ARG A 101 16.55 -15.32 19.29
C ARG A 101 16.01 -14.15 18.47
N VAL A 102 16.18 -12.96 19.03
CA VAL A 102 15.82 -11.69 18.35
C VAL A 102 17.06 -10.81 18.30
N PHE A 103 17.41 -10.35 17.09
CA PHE A 103 18.46 -9.37 16.88
C PHE A 103 17.84 -8.11 16.27
N ILE A 104 18.19 -6.94 16.80
CA ILE A 104 17.73 -5.65 16.28
C ILE A 104 18.95 -4.93 15.73
N LEU A 105 18.89 -4.63 14.43
CA LEU A 105 19.89 -3.82 13.73
C LEU A 105 19.42 -2.37 13.78
N SER A 106 20.08 -1.54 14.56
CA SER A 106 19.71 -0.15 14.80
C SER A 106 20.94 0.71 15.05
N ASP A 107 20.85 1.96 14.67
CA ASP A 107 21.77 3.05 15.09
C ASP A 107 21.33 3.71 16.41
N ARG A 108 20.19 3.28 16.99
CA ARG A 108 19.69 3.70 18.29
C ARG A 108 20.06 2.67 19.38
N ASP A 109 20.21 3.14 20.62
CA ASP A 109 20.29 2.23 21.78
C ASP A 109 18.91 1.70 22.13
N ILE A 110 18.58 0.51 21.64
CA ILE A 110 17.31 -0.17 21.91
C ILE A 110 17.53 -1.28 22.91
N ARG A 111 16.95 -1.11 24.10
CA ARG A 111 16.90 -2.16 25.13
C ARG A 111 15.56 -2.87 25.03
N PHE A 112 15.58 -4.12 24.60
CA PHE A 112 14.36 -4.90 24.35
C PHE A 112 13.46 -4.97 25.59
N GLU A 113 14.05 -5.09 26.78
CA GLU A 113 13.33 -5.17 28.06
C GLU A 113 12.59 -3.86 28.41
N SER A 114 13.02 -2.74 27.83
CA SER A 114 12.38 -1.43 28.03
C SER A 114 11.27 -1.14 27.02
N LEU A 115 11.13 -1.95 25.98
CA LEU A 115 10.07 -1.80 25.00
C LEU A 115 8.72 -2.11 25.64
N LYS A 116 7.84 -1.12 25.65
CA LYS A 116 6.46 -1.27 26.12
C LYS A 116 5.50 -1.07 24.96
N PRO A 117 4.41 -1.85 24.91
CA PRO A 117 3.32 -1.54 24.01
C PRO A 117 2.87 -0.10 24.26
N THR A 118 2.94 0.75 23.26
CA THR A 118 2.38 2.10 23.31
C THR A 118 0.93 2.04 22.88
N ALA A 119 0.08 2.87 23.48
CA ALA A 119 -1.23 3.10 22.91
C ALA A 119 -1.06 3.52 21.45
N PRO A 120 -1.90 3.05 20.53
CA PRO A 120 -1.82 3.47 19.15
C PRO A 120 -1.93 4.99 19.12
N ASP A 121 -0.85 5.65 18.76
CA ASP A 121 -0.85 7.07 18.41
C ASP A 121 -1.63 7.15 17.09
N PHE A 122 -2.84 7.63 17.18
CA PHE A 122 -3.76 7.37 16.14
C PHE A 122 -3.61 8.33 14.98
N GLN A 123 -3.55 7.76 13.85
CA GLN A 123 -3.47 8.43 12.56
C GLN A 123 -4.81 8.95 12.05
N LEU A 124 -5.90 8.86 12.81
CA LEU A 124 -7.16 9.54 12.50
C LEU A 124 -6.97 11.05 12.28
N ALA A 125 -5.98 11.65 12.94
CA ALA A 125 -5.63 13.05 12.67
C ALA A 125 -5.21 13.30 11.22
N GLY A 126 -4.55 12.33 10.54
CA GLY A 126 -4.22 12.41 9.13
C GLY A 126 -5.38 12.10 8.19
N GLU A 127 -6.44 11.45 8.69
CA GLU A 127 -7.60 11.03 7.92
C GLU A 127 -8.89 11.75 8.36
N SER A 128 -8.79 12.93 8.96
CA SER A 128 -9.95 13.68 9.47
C SER A 128 -11.01 13.97 8.40
N GLU A 129 -10.61 14.15 7.14
CA GLU A 129 -11.55 14.32 6.02
C GLU A 129 -12.40 13.07 5.80
N ARG A 130 -11.78 11.88 5.82
CA ARG A 130 -12.48 10.61 5.64
C ARG A 130 -13.45 10.35 6.79
N VAL A 131 -13.01 10.60 8.02
CA VAL A 131 -13.90 10.51 9.20
C VAL A 131 -15.08 11.47 9.06
N ALA A 132 -14.83 12.70 8.61
CA ALA A 132 -15.87 13.70 8.43
C ALA A 132 -16.90 13.28 7.35
N LEU A 133 -16.45 12.76 6.21
CA LEU A 133 -17.32 12.25 5.14
C LEU A 133 -18.16 11.06 5.64
N THR A 134 -17.52 10.07 6.27
CA THR A 134 -18.23 8.91 6.82
C THR A 134 -19.26 9.31 7.89
N CYS A 135 -18.91 10.22 8.80
CA CYS A 135 -19.85 10.73 9.79
C CYS A 135 -21.03 11.48 9.16
N ALA A 136 -20.76 12.26 8.11
CA ALA A 136 -21.79 12.98 7.37
C ALA A 136 -22.72 12.04 6.59
N ASP A 137 -22.20 10.95 6.04
CA ASP A 137 -22.99 9.90 5.38
C ASP A 137 -23.92 9.19 6.37
N LEU A 138 -23.38 8.80 7.52
CA LEU A 138 -24.15 8.17 8.59
C LEU A 138 -25.12 9.14 9.30
N GLY A 139 -24.96 10.44 9.12
CA GLY A 139 -25.73 11.47 9.80
C GLY A 139 -25.42 11.56 11.29
N VAL A 140 -24.21 11.21 11.70
CA VAL A 140 -23.72 11.28 13.07
C VAL A 140 -22.64 12.35 13.20
N GLN A 141 -22.45 12.86 14.42
CA GLN A 141 -21.34 13.77 14.71
C GLN A 141 -20.21 13.00 15.37
N ALA A 142 -19.00 13.15 14.89
CA ALA A 142 -17.83 12.44 15.43
C ALA A 142 -17.59 12.78 16.92
N ASP A 143 -17.95 13.98 17.37
CA ASP A 143 -17.86 14.39 18.78
C ASP A 143 -18.82 13.59 19.70
N ALA A 144 -19.85 12.96 19.15
CA ALA A 144 -20.78 12.10 19.88
C ALA A 144 -20.38 10.62 19.90
N LEU A 145 -19.28 10.25 19.21
CA LEU A 145 -18.80 8.88 19.16
C LEU A 145 -17.83 8.62 20.31
N ASP A 146 -18.00 7.48 20.97
CA ASP A 146 -17.00 6.95 21.91
C ASP A 146 -15.90 6.25 21.11
N LEU A 147 -14.90 7.01 20.71
CA LEU A 147 -13.79 6.51 19.92
C LEU A 147 -12.68 5.98 20.85
N PRO A 148 -12.10 4.80 20.54
CA PRO A 148 -11.03 4.22 21.34
C PRO A 148 -9.77 5.10 21.37
N VAL A 149 -9.65 6.01 20.44
CA VAL A 149 -8.62 7.03 20.37
C VAL A 149 -9.26 8.41 20.20
N PRO A 150 -8.87 9.41 21.00
CA PRO A 150 -9.44 10.73 20.91
C PRO A 150 -9.24 11.35 19.52
N LEU A 151 -10.31 11.93 18.98
CA LEU A 151 -10.26 12.67 17.74
C LEU A 151 -9.47 13.98 17.91
N ASP A 152 -8.59 14.31 16.97
CA ASP A 152 -8.04 15.64 16.84
C ASP A 152 -9.16 16.61 16.39
N ARG A 153 -9.78 17.27 17.37
CA ARG A 153 -10.91 18.16 17.12
C ARG A 153 -10.54 19.36 16.25
N VAL A 154 -9.28 19.79 16.27
CA VAL A 154 -8.83 20.93 15.45
C VAL A 154 -8.72 20.50 13.99
N ALA A 155 -8.06 19.39 13.74
CA ALA A 155 -7.96 18.81 12.38
C ALA A 155 -9.33 18.45 11.83
N TYR A 156 -10.19 17.84 12.64
CA TYR A 156 -11.56 17.48 12.25
C TYR A 156 -12.42 18.69 11.85
N ARG A 157 -12.41 19.76 12.64
CA ARG A 157 -13.15 21.00 12.29
C ARG A 157 -12.63 21.64 11.01
N LYS A 158 -11.31 21.64 10.80
CA LYS A 158 -10.73 22.11 9.55
C LYS A 158 -11.18 21.26 8.37
N ALA A 159 -11.21 19.94 8.54
CA ALA A 159 -11.70 19.02 7.51
C ALA A 159 -13.16 19.27 7.17
N ILE A 160 -14.06 19.44 8.16
CA ILE A 160 -15.47 19.80 7.94
C ILE A 160 -15.57 21.10 7.14
N ALA A 161 -14.91 22.18 7.59
CA ALA A 161 -14.97 23.47 6.91
C ALA A 161 -14.44 23.39 5.46
N HIS A 162 -13.40 22.57 5.23
CA HIS A 162 -12.89 22.33 3.90
C HIS A 162 -13.90 21.58 3.02
N LEU A 163 -14.50 20.52 3.52
CA LEU A 163 -15.49 19.73 2.80
C LEU A 163 -16.78 20.52 2.51
N GLU A 164 -17.20 21.39 3.44
CA GLU A 164 -18.30 22.33 3.23
C GLU A 164 -17.97 23.35 2.14
N SER A 165 -16.76 23.90 2.14
CA SER A 165 -16.30 24.83 1.09
C SER A 165 -16.23 24.20 -0.30
N ARG A 166 -16.09 22.87 -0.35
CA ARG A 166 -16.10 22.07 -1.60
C ARG A 166 -17.53 21.61 -1.98
N GLY A 167 -18.54 21.90 -1.18
CA GLY A 167 -19.92 21.48 -1.43
C GLY A 167 -20.19 19.99 -1.22
N LEU A 168 -19.29 19.28 -0.55
CA LEU A 168 -19.45 17.84 -0.25
C LEU A 168 -20.34 17.60 0.95
N ILE A 169 -20.29 18.50 1.95
CA ILE A 169 -21.09 18.46 3.16
C ILE A 169 -21.90 19.74 3.27
N GLU A 170 -23.16 19.62 3.70
CA GLU A 170 -24.04 20.72 4.06
C GLU A 170 -24.87 20.32 5.27
N HIS A 171 -24.90 21.20 6.29
CA HIS A 171 -25.62 20.96 7.53
C HIS A 171 -25.29 19.62 8.21
N GLY A 172 -24.03 19.22 8.16
CA GLY A 172 -23.53 17.98 8.76
C GLY A 172 -23.94 16.69 8.02
N ARG A 173 -24.41 16.79 6.78
CA ARG A 173 -24.79 15.66 5.93
C ARG A 173 -24.14 15.76 4.56
N LEU A 174 -23.95 14.61 3.91
CA LEU A 174 -23.49 14.61 2.52
C LEU A 174 -24.54 15.25 1.60
N THR A 175 -24.08 16.12 0.73
CA THR A 175 -24.86 16.59 -0.42
C THR A 175 -25.02 15.48 -1.46
N THR A 176 -25.83 15.67 -2.50
CA THR A 176 -25.90 14.73 -3.63
C THR A 176 -24.53 14.55 -4.29
N TYR A 177 -23.78 15.64 -4.43
CA TYR A 177 -22.41 15.62 -4.92
C TYR A 177 -21.48 14.86 -3.97
N GLY A 178 -21.56 15.14 -2.66
CA GLY A 178 -20.79 14.44 -1.66
C GLY A 178 -21.03 12.93 -1.65
N LYS A 179 -22.28 12.49 -1.83
CA LYS A 179 -22.62 11.06 -1.95
C LYS A 179 -22.01 10.41 -3.19
N ALA A 180 -22.04 11.11 -4.32
CA ALA A 180 -21.43 10.60 -5.54
C ALA A 180 -19.92 10.43 -5.40
N VAL A 181 -19.24 11.38 -4.75
CA VAL A 181 -17.79 11.30 -4.49
C VAL A 181 -17.45 10.19 -3.49
N GLU A 182 -18.19 10.08 -2.37
CA GLU A 182 -17.95 9.08 -1.32
C GLU A 182 -18.24 7.65 -1.78
N ALA A 183 -19.15 7.48 -2.73
CA ALA A 183 -19.44 6.15 -3.31
C ALA A 183 -18.29 5.56 -4.13
N LEU A 184 -17.32 6.38 -4.53
CA LEU A 184 -16.18 5.93 -5.32
C LEU A 184 -15.06 5.40 -4.40
N PRO A 185 -14.48 4.21 -4.70
CA PRO A 185 -13.41 3.61 -3.89
C PRO A 185 -12.03 4.24 -4.17
N VAL A 186 -11.99 5.57 -4.20
CA VAL A 186 -10.78 6.35 -4.50
C VAL A 186 -10.59 7.46 -3.47
N GLU A 187 -9.41 8.08 -3.44
CA GLU A 187 -9.21 9.29 -2.63
C GLU A 187 -10.16 10.41 -3.08
N ARG A 188 -10.62 11.22 -2.12
CA ARG A 188 -11.59 12.31 -2.36
C ARG A 188 -11.25 13.17 -3.58
N ALA A 189 -10.01 13.60 -3.71
CA ALA A 189 -9.59 14.47 -4.81
C ALA A 189 -9.80 13.80 -6.19
N TRP A 190 -9.54 12.52 -6.30
CA TRP A 190 -9.85 11.74 -7.48
C TRP A 190 -11.35 11.56 -7.67
N GLY A 191 -12.09 11.31 -6.59
CA GLY A 191 -13.55 11.22 -6.63
C GLY A 191 -14.19 12.50 -7.16
N GLU A 192 -13.73 13.67 -6.70
CA GLU A 192 -14.20 14.96 -7.22
C GLU A 192 -13.87 15.14 -8.72
N LEU A 193 -12.68 14.74 -9.15
CA LEU A 193 -12.30 14.82 -10.58
C LEU A 193 -13.15 13.89 -11.45
N ILE A 194 -13.41 12.67 -10.96
CA ILE A 194 -14.23 11.69 -11.68
C ILE A 194 -15.68 12.15 -11.78
N VAL A 195 -16.27 12.62 -10.67
CA VAL A 195 -17.68 13.07 -10.65
C VAL A 195 -17.91 14.33 -11.50
N ASN A 196 -16.90 15.20 -11.62
CA ASN A 196 -16.98 16.41 -12.46
C ASN A 196 -16.35 16.22 -13.86
N GLY A 197 -15.77 15.06 -14.16
CA GLY A 197 -15.13 14.81 -15.45
C GLY A 197 -16.14 14.57 -16.55
N ASP A 198 -15.76 14.95 -17.77
CA ASP A 198 -16.51 14.61 -18.97
C ASP A 198 -16.32 13.12 -19.30
N ASP A 199 -17.29 12.51 -19.96
CA ASP A 199 -17.29 11.09 -20.34
C ASP A 199 -16.02 10.66 -21.09
N GLU A 200 -15.44 11.56 -21.89
CA GLU A 200 -14.19 11.30 -22.61
C GLU A 200 -12.97 11.17 -21.69
N LEU A 201 -12.99 11.84 -20.54
CA LEU A 201 -11.90 11.81 -19.56
C LEU A 201 -12.03 10.70 -18.53
N LEU A 202 -13.23 10.16 -18.32
CA LEU A 202 -13.49 9.17 -17.28
C LEU A 202 -12.54 7.96 -17.32
N PRO A 203 -12.28 7.32 -18.49
CA PRO A 203 -11.37 6.17 -18.53
C PRO A 203 -9.95 6.54 -18.09
N MET A 204 -9.48 7.74 -18.47
CA MET A 204 -8.17 8.23 -18.10
C MET A 204 -8.10 8.53 -16.59
N LEU A 205 -9.11 9.18 -16.03
CA LEU A 205 -9.19 9.51 -14.61
C LEU A 205 -9.28 8.23 -13.76
N ALA A 206 -10.07 7.24 -14.18
CA ALA A 206 -10.18 5.96 -13.51
C ALA A 206 -8.83 5.23 -13.45
N VAL A 207 -8.12 5.12 -14.57
CA VAL A 207 -6.79 4.51 -14.61
C VAL A 207 -5.81 5.26 -13.72
N MET A 208 -5.78 6.59 -13.79
CA MET A 208 -4.86 7.39 -12.98
C MET A 208 -5.17 7.30 -11.49
N SER A 209 -6.44 7.21 -11.10
CA SER A 209 -6.84 7.06 -9.70
C SER A 209 -6.46 5.69 -9.12
N GLY A 210 -6.40 4.66 -9.93
CA GLY A 210 -5.98 3.30 -9.55
C GLY A 210 -4.45 3.14 -9.41
N ILE A 211 -3.67 4.15 -9.81
CA ILE A 211 -2.20 4.10 -9.77
C ILE A 211 -1.70 5.10 -8.73
N ASP A 212 -1.25 4.62 -7.59
CA ASP A 212 -0.72 5.47 -6.50
C ASP A 212 0.48 6.32 -6.93
N SER A 213 1.40 5.73 -7.69
CA SER A 213 2.57 6.44 -8.21
C SER A 213 3.28 5.64 -9.30
N LEU A 214 3.99 6.36 -10.19
CA LEU A 214 4.84 5.74 -11.21
C LEU A 214 5.92 4.83 -10.59
N HIS A 215 6.45 5.17 -9.40
CA HIS A 215 7.45 4.36 -8.71
C HIS A 215 6.93 2.97 -8.30
N ARG A 216 5.63 2.84 -8.03
CA ARG A 216 5.01 1.54 -7.74
C ARG A 216 4.70 0.74 -9.00
N MET A 217 4.67 1.41 -10.13
CA MET A 217 4.34 0.81 -11.42
C MET A 217 5.57 0.29 -12.15
N THR A 218 6.75 0.88 -11.93
CA THR A 218 7.96 0.60 -12.69
C THR A 218 9.08 0.03 -11.84
N ARG A 219 9.97 -0.74 -12.47
CA ARG A 219 11.21 -1.28 -11.89
C ARG A 219 12.40 -0.34 -12.12
N GLU A 220 13.50 -0.59 -11.43
CA GLU A 220 14.79 0.00 -11.79
C GLU A 220 15.18 -0.43 -13.21
N GLY A 221 15.84 0.46 -13.95
CA GLY A 221 16.25 0.20 -15.34
C GLY A 221 15.10 0.26 -16.36
N ARG A 222 13.99 0.89 -16.00
CA ARG A 222 12.82 1.09 -16.85
C ARG A 222 13.15 1.83 -18.14
N ASP A 223 12.58 1.37 -19.25
CA ASP A 223 12.53 2.09 -20.51
C ASP A 223 11.13 2.66 -20.76
N LEU A 224 10.98 3.95 -20.53
CA LEU A 224 9.75 4.70 -20.73
C LEU A 224 9.85 5.69 -21.90
N GLU A 225 10.79 5.47 -22.83
CA GLU A 225 10.95 6.34 -23.99
C GLU A 225 9.63 6.45 -24.78
N GLY A 226 9.28 7.68 -25.12
CA GLY A 226 8.02 8.00 -25.82
C GLY A 226 6.75 8.00 -24.94
N LEU A 227 6.83 7.60 -23.66
CA LEU A 227 5.67 7.54 -22.76
C LEU A 227 5.67 8.66 -21.72
N VAL A 228 6.82 9.30 -21.49
CA VAL A 228 7.00 10.30 -20.44
C VAL A 228 6.29 11.62 -20.78
N VAL A 229 5.43 12.06 -19.86
CA VAL A 229 4.86 13.40 -19.85
C VAL A 229 5.60 14.25 -18.82
N ARG A 230 6.35 15.24 -19.28
CA ARG A 230 7.11 16.12 -18.40
C ARG A 230 6.17 16.88 -17.46
N GLY A 231 6.45 16.78 -16.16
CA GLY A 231 5.69 17.48 -15.12
C GLY A 231 4.46 16.71 -14.60
N SER A 232 4.18 15.50 -15.10
CA SER A 232 3.07 14.69 -14.59
C SER A 232 3.40 13.19 -14.57
N ASP A 233 3.58 12.64 -13.38
CA ASP A 233 3.74 11.20 -13.18
C ASP A 233 2.43 10.46 -13.47
N HIS A 234 1.28 11.06 -13.18
CA HIS A 234 -0.04 10.47 -13.45
C HIS A 234 -0.29 10.28 -14.94
N LEU A 235 -0.01 11.31 -15.76
CA LEU A 235 -0.15 11.18 -17.22
C LEU A 235 0.90 10.21 -17.81
N THR A 236 2.11 10.18 -17.26
CA THR A 236 3.11 9.18 -17.64
C THR A 236 2.61 7.76 -17.32
N ALA A 237 2.07 7.54 -16.13
CA ALA A 237 1.50 6.26 -15.71
C ALA A 237 0.32 5.84 -16.62
N TYR A 238 -0.54 6.78 -16.97
CA TYR A 238 -1.61 6.52 -17.94
C TYR A 238 -1.07 6.10 -19.32
N ASN A 239 -0.05 6.79 -19.84
CA ASN A 239 0.57 6.42 -21.12
C ASN A 239 1.20 5.02 -21.06
N VAL A 240 1.85 4.67 -19.94
CA VAL A 240 2.41 3.33 -19.71
C VAL A 240 1.30 2.28 -19.72
N TYR A 241 0.19 2.53 -19.02
CA TYR A 241 -0.97 1.65 -19.04
C TYR A 241 -1.55 1.50 -20.46
N ALA A 242 -1.78 2.62 -21.17
CA ALA A 242 -2.36 2.62 -22.52
C ALA A 242 -1.45 1.92 -23.53
N ASP A 243 -0.12 2.01 -23.39
CA ASP A 243 0.82 1.28 -24.23
C ASP A 243 0.79 -0.23 -23.95
N GLY A 244 0.76 -0.63 -22.69
CA GLY A 244 0.58 -2.02 -22.29
C GLY A 244 -0.76 -2.60 -22.74
N PHE A 245 -1.83 -1.83 -22.63
CA PHE A 245 -3.15 -2.23 -23.10
C PHE A 245 -3.19 -2.40 -24.63
N ARG A 246 -2.58 -1.50 -25.40
CA ARG A 246 -2.44 -1.67 -26.85
C ARG A 246 -1.63 -2.92 -27.23
N ALA A 247 -0.61 -3.25 -26.43
CA ALA A 247 0.24 -4.41 -26.71
C ALA A 247 -0.43 -5.75 -26.39
N ALA A 248 -1.23 -5.83 -25.35
CA ALA A 248 -1.69 -7.10 -24.79
C ALA A 248 -3.12 -7.06 -24.20
N GLY A 249 -3.79 -5.89 -24.19
CA GLY A 249 -5.11 -5.76 -23.61
C GLY A 249 -6.24 -6.19 -24.54
N TYR A 250 -7.35 -6.61 -23.94
CA TYR A 250 -8.61 -6.81 -24.60
C TYR A 250 -9.77 -6.45 -23.66
N ILE A 251 -10.95 -6.25 -24.26
CA ILE A 251 -12.19 -6.05 -23.52
C ILE A 251 -12.96 -7.35 -23.53
N GLY A 252 -13.15 -7.93 -22.38
CA GLY A 252 -13.97 -9.11 -22.16
C GLY A 252 -15.25 -8.77 -21.40
N GLU A 253 -16.06 -9.77 -21.11
CA GLU A 253 -17.25 -9.63 -20.30
C GLU A 253 -17.17 -10.53 -19.06
N VAL A 254 -17.55 -9.97 -17.89
CA VAL A 254 -17.76 -10.72 -16.65
C VAL A 254 -19.13 -10.33 -16.12
N TYR A 255 -20.03 -11.29 -16.00
CA TYR A 255 -21.42 -11.06 -15.58
C TYR A 255 -22.18 -10.03 -16.46
N GLY A 256 -21.89 -10.00 -17.78
CA GLY A 256 -22.48 -9.05 -18.71
C GLY A 256 -21.92 -7.62 -18.61
N LEU A 257 -20.88 -7.39 -17.82
CA LEU A 257 -20.18 -6.12 -17.73
C LEU A 257 -18.85 -6.20 -18.46
N SER A 258 -18.57 -5.18 -19.26
CA SER A 258 -17.27 -5.07 -19.95
C SER A 258 -16.14 -4.95 -18.93
N ARG A 259 -15.08 -5.73 -19.12
CA ARG A 259 -13.87 -5.71 -18.28
C ARG A 259 -12.63 -5.65 -19.15
N HIS A 260 -11.67 -4.83 -18.71
CA HIS A 260 -10.34 -4.82 -19.32
C HIS A 260 -9.53 -6.00 -18.78
N MET A 261 -8.90 -6.74 -19.67
CA MET A 261 -8.04 -7.88 -19.34
C MET A 261 -6.77 -7.83 -20.19
N PHE A 262 -5.78 -8.62 -19.79
CA PHE A 262 -4.51 -8.74 -20.51
C PHE A 262 -4.25 -10.20 -20.88
N ASP A 263 -3.72 -10.41 -22.07
CA ASP A 263 -3.10 -11.68 -22.43
C ASP A 263 -1.84 -11.87 -21.58
N ALA A 264 -1.78 -12.96 -20.82
CA ALA A 264 -0.78 -13.18 -19.78
C ALA A 264 0.67 -13.26 -20.32
N GLU A 265 0.86 -13.87 -21.49
CA GLU A 265 2.19 -14.02 -22.10
C GLU A 265 2.65 -12.70 -22.73
N ARG A 266 1.78 -12.07 -23.47
CA ARG A 266 2.07 -10.81 -24.17
C ARG A 266 2.33 -9.68 -23.18
N ILE A 267 1.53 -9.56 -22.11
CA ILE A 267 1.73 -8.51 -21.10
C ILE A 267 3.00 -8.75 -20.29
N ALA A 268 3.32 -10.01 -19.96
CA ALA A 268 4.56 -10.34 -19.26
C ALA A 268 5.80 -9.96 -20.09
N HIS A 269 5.79 -10.28 -21.39
CA HIS A 269 6.88 -9.92 -22.30
C HIS A 269 7.02 -8.40 -22.46
N TRP A 270 5.93 -7.69 -22.69
CA TRP A 270 5.92 -6.23 -22.80
C TRP A 270 6.40 -5.58 -21.48
N ALA A 271 5.91 -6.05 -20.35
CA ALA A 271 6.27 -5.52 -19.04
C ALA A 271 7.75 -5.71 -18.71
N GLU A 272 8.35 -6.84 -19.12
CA GLU A 272 9.77 -7.09 -18.95
C GLU A 272 10.61 -6.12 -19.79
N GLN A 273 10.24 -5.89 -21.05
CA GLN A 273 10.92 -4.94 -21.93
C GLN A 273 10.86 -3.50 -21.42
N ARG A 274 9.73 -3.11 -20.85
CA ARG A 274 9.50 -1.74 -20.36
C ARG A 274 9.91 -1.53 -18.89
N GLY A 275 10.29 -2.56 -18.17
CA GLY A 275 10.59 -2.46 -16.73
C GLY A 275 9.35 -2.09 -15.90
N VAL A 276 8.17 -2.63 -16.26
CA VAL A 276 6.88 -2.37 -15.61
C VAL A 276 6.45 -3.60 -14.80
N LEU A 277 5.68 -3.39 -13.75
CA LEU A 277 5.09 -4.45 -12.94
C LEU A 277 3.69 -4.80 -13.51
N VAL A 278 3.51 -6.02 -13.99
CA VAL A 278 2.23 -6.51 -14.55
C VAL A 278 1.08 -6.30 -13.58
N LYS A 279 1.31 -6.58 -12.29
CA LYS A 279 0.28 -6.38 -11.26
C LYS A 279 -0.27 -4.95 -11.22
N SER A 280 0.57 -3.95 -11.38
CA SER A 280 0.13 -2.55 -11.37
C SER A 280 -0.77 -2.21 -12.58
N LEU A 281 -0.54 -2.86 -13.73
CA LEU A 281 -1.41 -2.73 -14.89
C LEU A 281 -2.76 -3.43 -14.68
N GLU A 282 -2.74 -4.61 -14.07
CA GLU A 282 -3.95 -5.36 -13.71
C GLU A 282 -4.79 -4.59 -12.70
N ASP A 283 -4.17 -4.04 -11.65
CA ASP A 283 -4.85 -3.22 -10.64
C ASP A 283 -5.48 -1.97 -11.27
N ALA A 284 -4.77 -1.30 -12.19
CA ALA A 284 -5.30 -0.15 -12.93
C ALA A 284 -6.45 -0.52 -13.90
N ALA A 285 -6.42 -1.73 -14.46
CA ALA A 285 -7.49 -2.21 -15.32
C ALA A 285 -8.77 -2.58 -14.55
N LEU A 286 -8.62 -2.90 -13.25
CA LEU A 286 -9.75 -3.24 -12.38
C LEU A 286 -10.40 -2.01 -11.73
N ALA A 287 -9.68 -0.89 -11.65
CA ALA A 287 -10.19 0.38 -11.14
C ALA A 287 -11.17 1.02 -12.13
#